data_08e187f12ef733587ba5a50af076c8bd
#
_entry.id   08e187f12ef733587ba5a50af076c8bd
#
_cell.length_a   1.000
_cell.length_b   1.000
_cell.length_c   1.000
_cell.angle_alpha   90.00
_cell.angle_beta   90.00
_cell.angle_gamma   90.00
#
_symmetry.space_group_name_H-M   'P 1'
#
loop_
_entity.id
_entity.type
_entity.pdbx_description
1 polymer ?
#
loop_
_entity_poly.entity_id
_entity_poly.type
_entity_poly.pdbx_seq_one_letter_code
_entity_poly.pdbx_strand_id
1 'polypeptide(L)' 'MQAGKVKWFNNAKGYGFIVSNDNENQHLFAHYSAIQSPGYRSLRAGQEVDFELADGPKGPQAVNIVLRPSVEAEIN' A
#
# COMPACT_ATOMS: atom_id res chain seq x y z
N MET A 1 -7.88 10.34 -2.82
CA MET A 1 -7.14 9.14 -2.43
C MET A 1 -8.07 8.08 -1.90
N GLN A 2 -7.70 6.84 -2.06
CA GLN A 2 -8.47 5.72 -1.56
C GLN A 2 -7.78 5.11 -0.36
N ALA A 3 -8.54 4.45 0.50
CA ALA A 3 -8.00 3.75 1.64
C ALA A 3 -7.97 2.25 1.35
N GLY A 4 -6.96 1.58 1.87
CA GLY A 4 -6.84 0.15 1.69
C GLY A 4 -5.88 -0.47 2.70
N LYS A 5 -5.61 -1.74 2.50
CA LYS A 5 -4.70 -2.49 3.35
C LYS A 5 -3.72 -3.27 2.50
N VAL A 6 -2.51 -3.41 3.02
CA VAL A 6 -1.50 -4.21 2.36
C VAL A 6 -1.88 -5.68 2.51
N LYS A 7 -2.03 -6.37 1.39
CA LYS A 7 -2.30 -7.80 1.42
C LYS A 7 -1.02 -8.56 1.74
N TRP A 8 0.04 -8.27 1.03
CA TRP A 8 1.38 -8.76 1.32
C TRP A 8 2.38 -7.90 0.57
N PHE A 9 3.60 -7.91 1.06
CA PHE A 9 4.65 -7.14 0.43
C PHE A 9 5.99 -7.87 0.62
N ASN A 10 6.75 -7.98 -0.48
CA ASN A 10 8.07 -8.58 -0.43
C ASN A 10 9.10 -7.45 -0.37
N ASN A 11 9.60 -7.18 0.82
CA ASN A 11 10.53 -6.06 1.02
C ASN A 11 11.87 -6.27 0.36
N ALA A 12 12.26 -7.53 0.15
CA ALA A 12 13.52 -7.82 -0.52
C ALA A 12 13.45 -7.49 -2.01
N LYS A 13 12.30 -7.74 -2.63
CA LYS A 13 12.11 -7.45 -4.04
C LYS A 13 11.46 -6.10 -4.30
N GLY A 14 10.82 -5.52 -3.29
CA GLY A 14 10.28 -4.19 -3.37
C GLY A 14 8.92 -4.08 -4.03
N TYR A 15 8.08 -5.11 -3.95
CA TYR A 15 6.73 -5.04 -4.50
C TYR A 15 5.77 -5.92 -3.71
N GLY A 16 4.49 -5.67 -3.92
CA GLY A 16 3.45 -6.45 -3.30
C GLY A 16 2.09 -6.00 -3.80
N PHE A 17 1.06 -6.24 -3.01
CA PHE A 17 -0.31 -5.92 -3.40
C PHE A 17 -1.05 -5.25 -2.26
N ILE A 18 -1.91 -4.31 -2.66
CA ILE A 18 -2.80 -3.60 -1.75
C ILE A 18 -4.22 -3.92 -2.16
N VAL A 19 -5.10 -4.10 -1.19
CA VAL A 19 -6.51 -4.34 -1.42
C VAL A 19 -7.28 -3.10 -0.98
N SER A 20 -8.13 -2.58 -1.88
CA SER A 20 -8.95 -1.42 -1.56
C SER A 20 -10.02 -1.79 -0.52
N ASN A 21 -10.29 -0.86 0.41
CA ASN A 21 -11.36 -1.07 1.37
C ASN A 21 -12.73 -1.09 0.69
N ASP A 22 -12.84 -0.47 -0.47
CA ASP A 22 -14.10 -0.44 -1.21
C ASP A 22 -14.35 -1.69 -2.04
N ASN A 23 -13.29 -2.41 -2.36
CA ASN A 23 -13.42 -3.61 -3.20
C ASN A 23 -12.34 -4.61 -2.83
N GLU A 24 -12.68 -5.51 -1.93
CA GLU A 24 -11.74 -6.49 -1.41
C GLU A 24 -11.29 -7.51 -2.45
N ASN A 25 -12.01 -7.60 -3.55
CA ASN A 25 -11.64 -8.52 -4.62
C ASN A 25 -10.64 -7.92 -5.60
N GLN A 26 -10.37 -6.63 -5.50
CA GLN A 26 -9.44 -5.96 -6.39
C GLN A 26 -8.07 -5.86 -5.73
N HIS A 27 -7.11 -6.53 -6.32
CA HIS A 27 -5.72 -6.48 -5.85
C HIS A 27 -4.94 -5.50 -6.71
N LEU A 28 -4.30 -4.53 -6.06
CA LEU A 28 -3.60 -3.46 -6.75
C LEU A 28 -2.10 -3.66 -6.58
N PHE A 29 -1.38 -3.68 -7.68
CA PHE A 29 0.07 -3.81 -7.64
C PHE A 29 0.69 -2.59 -6.95
N ALA A 30 1.63 -2.82 -6.04
CA ALA A 30 2.32 -1.77 -5.31
C ALA A 30 3.82 -1.99 -5.39
N HIS A 31 4.54 -0.96 -5.81
CA HIS A 31 6.00 -1.00 -5.91
C HIS A 31 6.58 -0.03 -4.89
N TYR A 32 7.78 -0.34 -4.38
CA TYR A 32 8.38 0.49 -3.35
C TYR A 32 8.57 1.94 -3.80
N SER A 33 8.77 2.15 -5.10
CA SER A 33 8.94 3.51 -5.62
C SER A 33 7.67 4.34 -5.52
N ALA A 34 6.54 3.71 -5.31
CA ALA A 34 5.26 4.42 -5.15
C ALA A 34 4.98 4.81 -3.70
N ILE A 35 5.82 4.39 -2.77
CA ILE A 35 5.62 4.69 -1.35
C ILE A 35 6.19 6.08 -1.05
N GLN A 36 5.37 6.92 -0.41
CA GLN A 36 5.74 8.31 -0.15
C GLN A 36 6.36 8.53 1.23
N SER A 37 6.65 7.49 1.96
CA SER A 37 7.24 7.63 3.30
C SER A 37 8.71 7.99 3.21
N PRO A 38 9.14 9.09 3.83
CA PRO A 38 10.55 9.50 3.76
C PRO A 38 11.46 8.46 4.41
N GLY A 39 12.47 8.05 3.67
CA GLY A 39 13.51 7.18 4.21
C GLY A 39 13.11 5.76 4.52
N TYR A 40 11.85 5.39 4.29
CA TYR A 40 11.38 4.07 4.66
C TYR A 40 10.37 3.59 3.63
N ARG A 41 10.74 2.58 2.87
CA ARG A 41 9.92 2.12 1.74
C ARG A 41 9.61 0.65 1.83
N SER A 42 9.11 0.23 2.98
CA SER A 42 8.67 -1.14 3.15
C SER A 42 7.24 -1.14 3.69
N LEU A 43 6.55 -2.23 3.44
CA LEU A 43 5.17 -2.40 3.87
C LEU A 43 5.03 -3.72 4.60
N ARG A 44 4.00 -3.81 5.43
CA ARG A 44 3.69 -5.04 6.17
C ARG A 44 2.28 -5.46 5.87
N ALA A 45 2.05 -6.76 5.81
CA ALA A 45 0.72 -7.30 5.59
C ALA A 45 -0.24 -6.78 6.67
N GLY A 46 -1.41 -6.35 6.24
CA GLY A 46 -2.42 -5.82 7.15
C GLY A 46 -2.30 -4.34 7.46
N GLN A 47 -1.22 -3.69 7.05
CA GLN A 47 -1.02 -2.29 7.31
C GLN A 47 -1.98 -1.44 6.50
N GLU A 48 -2.55 -0.39 7.12
CA GLU A 48 -3.46 0.51 6.44
C GLU A 48 -2.70 1.61 5.72
N VAL A 49 -3.14 1.89 4.50
CA VAL A 49 -2.51 2.90 3.66
C VAL A 49 -3.56 3.71 2.92
N ASP A 50 -3.17 4.91 2.51
CA ASP A 50 -3.92 5.69 1.54
C ASP A 50 -3.14 5.67 0.24
N PHE A 51 -3.84 5.66 -0.88
CA PHE A 51 -3.18 5.57 -2.17
C PHE A 51 -4.06 6.13 -3.27
N GLU A 52 -3.47 6.31 -4.44
CA GLU A 52 -4.21 6.67 -5.63
C GLU A 52 -4.19 5.52 -6.60
N LEU A 53 -5.30 5.36 -7.33
CA LEU A 53 -5.43 4.31 -8.31
C LEU A 53 -4.90 4.78 -9.64
N ALA A 54 -4.10 3.96 -10.30
CA ALA A 54 -3.58 4.27 -11.62
C ALA A 54 -3.58 3.00 -12.46
N ASP A 55 -3.61 3.17 -13.77
CA ASP A 55 -3.48 2.05 -14.67
C ASP A 55 -2.01 1.82 -14.99
N GLY A 56 -1.60 0.58 -14.94
CA GLY A 56 -0.23 0.22 -15.24
C GLY A 56 -0.15 -0.92 -16.22
N PRO A 57 1.08 -1.29 -16.62
CA PRO A 57 1.26 -2.38 -17.60
C PRO A 57 0.72 -3.72 -17.10
N LYS A 58 0.64 -3.90 -15.80
CA LYS A 58 0.14 -5.14 -15.20
C LYS A 58 -1.29 -5.03 -14.73
N GLY A 59 -1.98 -3.94 -15.09
CA GLY A 59 -3.34 -3.68 -14.65
C GLY A 59 -3.38 -2.56 -13.64
N PRO A 60 -4.45 -2.46 -12.85
CA PRO A 60 -4.57 -1.39 -11.86
C PRO A 60 -3.46 -1.49 -10.81
N GLN A 61 -2.92 -0.33 -10.43
CA GLN A 61 -1.86 -0.28 -9.44
C GLN A 61 -2.07 0.87 -8.48
N ALA A 62 -1.49 0.75 -7.29
CA ALA A 62 -1.53 1.80 -6.28
C ALA A 62 -0.30 2.67 -6.43
N VAL A 63 -0.51 3.99 -6.46
CA VAL A 63 0.57 4.97 -6.53
C VAL A 63 0.37 5.99 -5.42
N ASN A 64 1.42 6.77 -5.16
CA ASN A 64 1.39 7.78 -4.10
C ASN A 64 0.90 7.20 -2.78
N ILE A 65 1.49 6.08 -2.41
CA ILE A 65 1.08 5.32 -1.22
C ILE A 65 1.59 6.03 0.03
N VAL A 66 0.67 6.34 0.93
CA VAL A 66 0.99 6.97 2.20
C VAL A 66 0.57 6.04 3.32
N LEU A 67 1.50 5.75 4.22
CA LEU A 67 1.20 4.90 5.36
C LEU A 67 0.33 5.64 6.36
N ARG A 68 -0.72 4.97 6.83
CA ARG A 68 -1.56 5.53 7.88
C ARG A 68 -0.95 5.20 9.23
N PRO A 69 -0.94 6.16 10.15
CA PRO A 69 -0.47 5.86 11.51
C PRO A 69 -1.37 4.82 12.13
N SER A 70 -0.74 3.88 12.83
CA SER A 70 -1.49 2.88 13.56
C SER A 70 -1.98 3.45 14.88
N VAL A 71 -3.24 3.15 15.22
CA VAL A 71 -3.79 3.59 16.50
C VAL A 71 -3.00 3.00 17.67
N GLU A 72 -2.56 1.78 17.51
CA GLU A 72 -1.78 1.12 18.57
C GLU A 72 -0.48 1.84 18.86
N ALA A 73 0.14 2.41 17.84
CA ALA A 73 1.38 3.14 18.03
C ALA A 73 1.18 4.40 18.86
N GLU A 74 -0.01 4.96 18.85
CA GLU A 74 -0.28 6.18 19.58
C GLU A 74 -0.57 5.93 21.05
N ILE A 75 -1.04 4.75 21.38
CA ILE A 75 -1.40 4.42 22.73
C ILE A 75 -0.15 4.16 23.58
N ASN A 76 0.87 3.70 22.96
CA ASN A 76 2.12 3.41 23.64
C ASN A 76 3.01 4.64 23.70
#